data_9454f2a38cb91230f52fbc0f3bc5097a
#
_entry.id   9454f2a38cb91230f52fbc0f3bc5097a
#
_cell.length_a   1.000
_cell.length_b   1.000
_cell.length_c   1.000
_cell.angle_alpha   90.00
_cell.angle_beta   90.00
_cell.angle_gamma   90.00
#
_symmetry.space_group_name_H-M   'P 1'
#
loop_
_entity.id
_entity.type
_entity.pdbx_description
1 polymer ?
#
loop_
_entity_poly.entity_id
_entity_poly.type
_entity_poly.pdbx_seq_one_letter_code
_entity_poly.pdbx_strand_id
1 'polypeptide(L)'
;MYKRQGSDHRKFIRQIFVTVDITAPLYWWKEYDTYKVGTVANSTSTMHKIHSKPFEMSDFSTDHLTDATLDMMQKNIDFLEGIRTQFVETKDKALWYSMIQLLPESYNQMRTCTLNYENLVGIYYSRKGHKLAEWHTFCDWVKELPYFEELFIDNE
;
A
#
# COMPACT_ATOMS: atom_id res chain seq x y z
N MET A 1 0.51 -29.11 -18.27
CA MET A 1 -0.37 -29.81 -17.32
C MET A 1 -1.22 -28.84 -16.49
N TYR A 2 -0.61 -27.85 -15.88
CA TYR A 2 -1.31 -26.90 -14.95
C TYR A 2 -2.26 -25.91 -15.65
N LYS A 3 -1.99 -25.48 -16.89
CA LYS A 3 -2.88 -24.58 -17.66
C LYS A 3 -4.29 -25.13 -17.96
N ARG A 4 -4.50 -26.43 -17.81
CA ARG A 4 -5.79 -27.10 -18.09
C ARG A 4 -6.62 -27.41 -16.84
N GLN A 5 -6.11 -27.09 -15.66
CA GLN A 5 -6.82 -27.33 -14.43
C GLN A 5 -7.67 -26.11 -14.10
N GLY A 6 -8.98 -26.25 -14.15
CA GLY A 6 -9.91 -25.22 -13.66
C GLY A 6 -9.67 -24.90 -12.18
N SER A 7 -10.35 -23.87 -11.67
CA SER A 7 -10.20 -23.36 -10.30
C SER A 7 -10.25 -24.44 -9.21
N ASP A 8 -11.00 -25.51 -9.44
CA ASP A 8 -11.19 -26.61 -8.48
C ASP A 8 -9.94 -27.49 -8.28
N HIS A 9 -9.05 -27.54 -9.26
CA HIS A 9 -7.87 -28.41 -9.25
C HIS A 9 -6.56 -27.67 -8.95
N ARG A 10 -6.59 -26.36 -8.82
CA ARG A 10 -5.38 -25.54 -8.58
C ARG A 10 -5.08 -25.25 -7.10
N LYS A 11 -5.64 -26.05 -6.19
CA LYS A 11 -5.49 -25.83 -4.72
C LYS A 11 -4.03 -25.77 -4.25
N PHE A 12 -3.09 -26.37 -4.98
CA PHE A 12 -1.66 -26.33 -4.67
C PHE A 12 -1.10 -24.90 -4.62
N ILE A 13 -1.67 -23.95 -5.40
CA ILE A 13 -1.18 -22.55 -5.41
C ILE A 13 -1.44 -21.82 -4.07
N ARG A 14 -2.31 -22.35 -3.23
CA ARG A 14 -2.51 -21.88 -1.85
C ARG A 14 -1.32 -22.16 -0.94
N GLN A 15 -0.44 -23.06 -1.35
CA GLN A 15 0.78 -23.44 -0.63
C GLN A 15 2.03 -22.68 -1.14
N ILE A 16 1.90 -21.88 -2.19
CA ILE A 16 2.97 -21.05 -2.72
C ILE A 16 2.82 -19.66 -2.10
N PHE A 17 3.66 -19.38 -1.11
CA PHE A 17 3.62 -18.13 -0.37
C PHE A 17 4.59 -17.10 -0.96
N VAL A 18 4.18 -15.84 -0.87
CA VAL A 18 5.00 -14.68 -1.20
C VAL A 18 4.99 -13.74 0.00
N THR A 19 6.16 -13.33 0.44
CA THR A 19 6.32 -12.28 1.45
C THR A 19 7.02 -11.10 0.80
N VAL A 20 6.44 -9.90 0.93
CA VAL A 20 6.90 -8.69 0.24
C VAL A 20 6.68 -7.46 1.11
N ASP A 21 7.62 -6.53 1.06
CA ASP A 21 7.44 -5.20 1.62
C ASP A 21 6.80 -4.28 0.57
N ILE A 22 5.64 -3.74 0.90
CA ILE A 22 4.88 -2.84 0.03
C ILE A 22 4.80 -1.49 0.70
N THR A 23 5.24 -0.44 0.01
CA THR A 23 5.03 0.95 0.40
C THR A 23 3.95 1.55 -0.49
N ALA A 24 2.84 1.99 0.11
CA ALA A 24 1.70 2.51 -0.61
C ALA A 24 0.93 3.55 0.23
N PRO A 25 0.16 4.44 -0.38
CA PRO A 25 -0.63 5.43 0.34
C PRO A 25 -1.79 4.79 1.12
N LEU A 26 -2.21 5.46 2.20
CA LEU A 26 -3.27 4.96 3.08
C LEU A 26 -4.58 4.69 2.34
N TYR A 27 -4.92 5.49 1.32
CA TYR A 27 -6.13 5.24 0.51
C TYR A 27 -6.04 3.92 -0.26
N TRP A 28 -4.86 3.51 -0.74
CA TRP A 28 -4.66 2.21 -1.40
C TRP A 28 -4.77 1.05 -0.39
N TRP A 29 -4.22 1.22 0.81
CA TRP A 29 -4.30 0.22 1.88
C TRP A 29 -5.73 -0.07 2.31
N LYS A 30 -6.63 0.92 2.29
CA LYS A 30 -8.07 0.70 2.59
C LYS A 30 -8.71 -0.31 1.63
N GLU A 31 -8.31 -0.27 0.36
CA GLU A 31 -8.79 -1.26 -0.61
C GLU A 31 -8.08 -2.61 -0.47
N TYR A 32 -6.76 -2.60 -0.24
CA TYR A 32 -6.01 -3.83 0.01
C TYR A 32 -6.53 -4.59 1.24
N ASP A 33 -6.92 -3.90 2.29
CA ASP A 33 -7.47 -4.49 3.52
C ASP A 33 -8.81 -5.23 3.32
N THR A 34 -9.42 -5.15 2.13
CA THR A 34 -10.57 -5.99 1.77
C THR A 34 -10.18 -7.44 1.46
N TYR A 35 -8.91 -7.70 1.13
CA TYR A 35 -8.36 -9.04 0.82
C TYR A 35 -7.82 -9.72 2.09
N LYS A 36 -8.71 -10.07 3.02
CA LYS A 36 -8.32 -10.59 4.35
C LYS A 36 -8.11 -12.10 4.41
N VAL A 37 -8.67 -12.85 3.47
CA VAL A 37 -8.63 -14.31 3.52
C VAL A 37 -7.29 -14.82 2.99
N GLY A 38 -6.50 -15.44 3.87
CA GLY A 38 -5.19 -16.00 3.53
C GLY A 38 -4.07 -14.97 3.37
N THR A 39 -4.29 -13.74 3.84
CA THR A 39 -3.27 -12.69 3.85
C THR A 39 -2.93 -12.26 5.27
N VAL A 40 -1.68 -11.92 5.50
CA VAL A 40 -1.19 -11.33 6.76
C VAL A 40 -0.40 -10.08 6.40
N ALA A 41 -0.66 -8.98 7.09
CA ALA A 41 0.09 -7.74 6.93
C ALA A 41 0.59 -7.23 8.28
N ASN A 42 1.89 -6.89 8.34
CA ASN A 42 2.52 -6.24 9.48
C ASN A 42 2.98 -4.85 9.06
N SER A 43 2.41 -3.79 9.66
CA SER A 43 2.70 -2.42 9.30
C SER A 43 3.81 -1.80 10.14
N THR A 44 4.57 -0.90 9.54
CA THR A 44 5.32 0.10 10.30
C THR A 44 4.31 1.02 10.98
N SER A 45 4.33 1.04 12.32
CA SER A 45 3.31 1.74 13.10
C SER A 45 3.31 3.25 12.82
N THR A 46 2.36 3.74 12.02
CA THR A 46 2.17 5.19 11.80
C THR A 46 1.89 5.89 13.13
N MET A 47 0.95 5.36 13.91
CA MET A 47 0.51 6.02 15.16
C MET A 47 1.62 6.17 16.20
N HIS A 48 2.47 5.16 16.38
CA HIS A 48 3.51 5.23 17.40
C HIS A 48 4.80 5.92 16.92
N LYS A 49 5.03 6.00 15.62
CA LYS A 49 6.27 6.50 15.03
C LYS A 49 6.11 7.74 14.15
N ILE A 50 4.91 8.28 14.00
CA ILE A 50 4.63 9.43 13.13
C ILE A 50 5.55 10.64 13.41
N HIS A 51 5.97 10.81 14.65
CA HIS A 51 6.83 11.90 15.09
C HIS A 51 8.32 11.59 15.03
N SER A 52 8.72 10.37 14.67
CA SER A 52 10.11 9.89 14.82
C SER A 52 11.08 10.50 13.80
N LYS A 53 10.58 10.98 12.68
CA LYS A 53 11.35 11.68 11.63
C LYS A 53 10.59 12.92 11.15
N PRO A 54 11.27 13.90 10.54
CA PRO A 54 10.61 15.00 9.84
C PRO A 54 9.65 14.50 8.76
N PHE A 55 8.61 15.28 8.47
CA PHE A 55 7.76 15.06 7.31
C PHE A 55 8.41 15.64 6.07
N GLU A 56 8.45 14.85 4.99
CA GLU A 56 8.99 15.23 3.70
C GLU A 56 7.98 14.93 2.59
N MET A 57 8.09 15.61 1.44
CA MET A 57 7.22 15.39 0.27
C MET A 57 7.26 13.92 -0.18
N SER A 58 8.42 13.27 -0.09
CA SER A 58 8.63 11.86 -0.42
C SER A 58 7.85 10.88 0.46
N ASP A 59 7.33 11.34 1.60
CA ASP A 59 6.47 10.52 2.46
C ASP A 59 5.03 10.40 1.93
N PHE A 60 4.71 11.11 0.85
CA PHE A 60 3.37 11.19 0.30
C PHE A 60 3.34 10.81 -1.18
N SER A 61 2.27 10.15 -1.64
CA SER A 61 2.00 9.94 -3.06
C SER A 61 1.48 11.25 -3.67
N THR A 62 2.21 11.76 -4.66
CA THR A 62 1.95 13.08 -5.26
C THR A 62 1.94 13.04 -6.79
N ASP A 63 2.10 11.87 -7.40
CA ASP A 63 2.34 11.67 -8.83
C ASP A 63 1.25 12.24 -9.75
N HIS A 64 0.04 12.42 -9.24
CA HIS A 64 -1.11 12.92 -9.99
C HIS A 64 -1.61 14.29 -9.50
N LEU A 65 -0.83 14.96 -8.65
CA LEU A 65 -1.18 16.31 -8.20
C LEU A 65 -0.83 17.35 -9.27
N THR A 66 -1.67 18.40 -9.39
CA THR A 66 -1.37 19.60 -10.18
C THR A 66 -0.44 20.52 -9.40
N ASP A 67 0.21 21.48 -10.07
CA ASP A 67 1.11 22.46 -9.41
C ASP A 67 0.42 23.15 -8.22
N ALA A 68 -0.82 23.60 -8.39
CA ALA A 68 -1.58 24.25 -7.33
C ALA A 68 -1.86 23.32 -6.13
N THR A 69 -2.10 22.02 -6.39
CA THR A 69 -2.34 21.03 -5.32
C THR A 69 -1.04 20.57 -4.69
N LEU A 70 0.08 20.56 -5.40
CA LEU A 70 1.42 20.36 -4.85
C LEU A 70 1.81 21.48 -3.88
N ASP A 71 1.54 22.74 -4.22
CA ASP A 71 1.75 23.88 -3.31
C ASP A 71 0.94 23.77 -2.02
N MET A 72 -0.29 23.28 -2.13
CA MET A 72 -1.14 23.04 -0.95
C MET A 72 -0.61 21.87 -0.11
N MET A 73 -0.13 20.80 -0.76
CA MET A 73 0.48 19.67 -0.06
C MET A 73 1.73 20.13 0.71
N GLN A 74 2.60 20.94 0.10
CA GLN A 74 3.79 21.47 0.78
C GLN A 74 3.41 22.28 2.03
N LYS A 75 2.41 23.16 1.93
CA LYS A 75 1.92 23.93 3.09
C LYS A 75 1.40 23.03 4.21
N ASN A 76 0.71 21.94 3.85
CA ASN A 76 0.24 20.97 4.84
C ASN A 76 1.40 20.21 5.50
N ILE A 77 2.41 19.84 4.73
CA ILE A 77 3.64 19.21 5.25
C ILE A 77 4.36 20.14 6.20
N ASP A 78 4.56 21.40 5.83
CA ASP A 78 5.20 22.41 6.68
C ASP A 78 4.43 22.62 7.99
N PHE A 79 3.08 22.61 7.91
CA PHE A 79 2.22 22.70 9.09
C PHE A 79 2.34 21.48 10.01
N LEU A 80 2.30 20.28 9.43
CA LEU A 80 2.50 19.03 10.18
C LEU A 80 3.88 18.96 10.84
N GLU A 81 4.92 19.43 10.15
CA GLU A 81 6.29 19.47 10.68
C GLU A 81 6.39 20.46 11.85
N GLY A 82 5.71 21.60 11.76
CA GLY A 82 5.60 22.55 12.87
C GLY A 82 4.94 21.91 14.12
N ILE A 83 3.86 21.15 13.93
CA ILE A 83 3.19 20.41 15.01
C ILE A 83 4.13 19.34 15.58
N ARG A 84 4.82 18.59 14.72
CA ARG A 84 5.76 17.54 15.11
C ARG A 84 6.87 18.09 15.99
N THR A 85 7.49 19.20 15.58
CA THR A 85 8.56 19.85 16.33
C THR A 85 8.10 20.24 17.72
N GLN A 86 6.93 20.89 17.82
CA GLN A 86 6.35 21.25 19.13
C GLN A 86 6.05 20.01 19.98
N PHE A 87 5.52 18.93 19.35
CA PHE A 87 5.27 17.68 20.09
C PHE A 87 6.55 17.06 20.60
N VAL A 88 7.65 17.07 19.83
CA VAL A 88 8.93 16.50 20.28
C VAL A 88 9.47 17.21 21.52
N GLU A 89 9.24 18.54 21.61
CA GLU A 89 9.68 19.35 22.74
C GLU A 89 8.75 19.20 23.96
N THR A 90 7.45 19.29 23.76
CA THR A 90 6.47 19.42 24.85
C THR A 90 5.85 18.10 25.29
N LYS A 91 5.85 17.08 24.43
CA LYS A 91 5.10 15.81 24.59
C LYS A 91 3.60 16.02 24.78
N ASP A 92 3.06 17.16 24.35
CA ASP A 92 1.62 17.43 24.43
C ASP A 92 0.83 16.47 23.56
N LYS A 93 -0.05 15.69 24.20
CA LYS A 93 -0.89 14.70 23.54
C LYS A 93 -1.84 15.30 22.49
N ALA A 94 -2.27 16.55 22.67
CA ALA A 94 -3.11 17.22 21.69
C ALA A 94 -2.40 17.44 20.36
N LEU A 95 -1.09 17.76 20.39
CA LEU A 95 -0.27 17.88 19.19
C LEU A 95 -0.09 16.54 18.49
N TRP A 96 0.09 15.45 19.24
CA TRP A 96 0.14 14.11 18.66
C TRP A 96 -1.17 13.75 17.95
N TYR A 97 -2.32 14.00 18.57
CA TYR A 97 -3.62 13.79 17.93
C TYR A 97 -3.79 14.65 16.67
N SER A 98 -3.33 15.90 16.71
CA SER A 98 -3.40 16.80 15.56
C SER A 98 -2.62 16.25 14.35
N MET A 99 -1.41 15.70 14.57
CA MET A 99 -0.67 15.04 13.49
C MET A 99 -1.44 13.88 12.88
N ILE A 100 -2.05 13.02 13.69
CA ILE A 100 -2.80 11.85 13.21
C ILE A 100 -4.07 12.27 12.46
N GLN A 101 -4.82 13.24 12.99
CA GLN A 101 -6.10 13.66 12.41
C GLN A 101 -5.95 14.49 11.13
N LEU A 102 -4.84 15.19 10.98
CA LEU A 102 -4.54 16.02 9.80
C LEU A 102 -3.67 15.31 8.76
N LEU A 103 -3.25 14.08 9.04
CA LEU A 103 -2.43 13.31 8.11
C LEU A 103 -3.22 13.00 6.83
N PRO A 104 -2.75 13.44 5.65
CA PRO A 104 -3.40 13.11 4.39
C PRO A 104 -3.40 11.59 4.11
N GLU A 105 -4.43 11.11 3.46
CA GLU A 105 -4.50 9.70 3.03
C GLU A 105 -3.47 9.32 1.96
N SER A 106 -2.83 10.30 1.34
CA SER A 106 -1.69 10.09 0.45
C SER A 106 -0.39 9.73 1.18
N TYR A 107 -0.39 9.73 2.52
CA TYR A 107 0.77 9.31 3.31
C TYR A 107 1.11 7.86 3.03
N ASN A 108 2.37 7.61 2.67
CA ASN A 108 2.88 6.29 2.32
C ASN A 108 3.24 5.50 3.59
N GLN A 109 2.60 4.34 3.74
CA GLN A 109 2.90 3.40 4.81
C GLN A 109 3.51 2.13 4.22
N MET A 110 4.61 1.67 4.80
CA MET A 110 5.17 0.36 4.47
C MET A 110 4.51 -0.74 5.29
N ARG A 111 4.18 -1.84 4.64
CA ARG A 111 3.74 -3.07 5.29
C ARG A 111 4.44 -4.28 4.69
N THR A 112 4.89 -5.19 5.55
CA THR A 112 5.31 -6.53 5.14
C THR A 112 4.06 -7.39 5.00
N CYS A 113 3.76 -7.84 3.79
CA CYS A 113 2.58 -8.63 3.47
C CYS A 113 2.98 -10.07 3.11
N THR A 114 2.31 -11.04 3.70
CA THR A 114 2.39 -12.45 3.28
C THR A 114 1.05 -12.87 2.70
N LEU A 115 1.09 -13.40 1.48
CA LEU A 115 -0.05 -13.91 0.75
C LEU A 115 0.37 -15.11 -0.08
N ASN A 116 -0.59 -15.82 -0.67
CA ASN A 116 -0.29 -16.94 -1.55
C ASN A 116 -0.72 -16.65 -2.99
N TYR A 117 -0.32 -17.51 -3.92
CA TYR A 117 -0.63 -17.32 -5.35
C TYR A 117 -2.13 -17.31 -5.64
N GLU A 118 -2.98 -18.00 -4.88
CA GLU A 118 -4.44 -17.91 -5.06
C GLU A 118 -4.97 -16.51 -4.76
N ASN A 119 -4.44 -15.87 -3.69
CA ASN A 119 -4.76 -14.48 -3.37
C ASN A 119 -4.31 -13.54 -4.50
N LEU A 120 -3.07 -13.72 -4.98
CA LEU A 120 -2.49 -12.88 -6.03
C LEU A 120 -3.28 -12.99 -7.34
N VAL A 121 -3.69 -14.20 -7.74
CA VAL A 121 -4.55 -14.41 -8.91
C VAL A 121 -5.88 -13.67 -8.76
N GLY A 122 -6.53 -13.81 -7.59
CA GLY A 122 -7.80 -13.12 -7.33
C GLY A 122 -7.65 -11.59 -7.36
N ILE A 123 -6.59 -11.05 -6.74
CA ILE A 123 -6.30 -9.61 -6.75
C ILE A 123 -6.01 -9.12 -8.16
N TYR A 124 -5.16 -9.82 -8.91
CA TYR A 124 -4.79 -9.45 -10.26
C TYR A 124 -6.01 -9.26 -11.16
N TYR A 125 -6.88 -10.26 -11.24
CA TYR A 125 -8.08 -10.18 -12.08
C TYR A 125 -9.09 -9.13 -11.61
N SER A 126 -9.14 -8.85 -10.33
CA SER A 126 -10.03 -7.81 -9.78
C SER A 126 -9.48 -6.39 -9.98
N ARG A 127 -8.16 -6.23 -10.15
CA ARG A 127 -7.49 -4.92 -10.08
C ARG A 127 -6.72 -4.53 -11.34
N LYS A 128 -6.48 -5.42 -12.30
CA LYS A 128 -5.74 -5.12 -13.54
C LYS A 128 -6.31 -3.96 -14.36
N GLY A 129 -7.58 -3.63 -14.21
CA GLY A 129 -8.26 -2.49 -14.85
C GLY A 129 -8.74 -1.44 -13.87
N HIS A 130 -8.15 -1.34 -12.68
CA HIS A 130 -8.59 -0.41 -11.65
C HIS A 130 -8.23 1.05 -11.99
N LYS A 131 -8.97 2.02 -11.41
CA LYS A 131 -8.75 3.46 -11.66
C LYS A 131 -7.49 4.01 -11.01
N LEU A 132 -7.06 3.44 -9.87
CA LEU A 132 -5.85 3.86 -9.17
C LEU A 132 -4.61 3.23 -9.82
N ALA A 133 -3.65 4.06 -10.19
CA ALA A 133 -2.42 3.65 -10.87
C ALA A 133 -1.56 2.69 -10.01
N GLU A 134 -1.60 2.81 -8.69
CA GLU A 134 -0.90 1.94 -7.75
C GLU A 134 -1.30 0.47 -7.91
N TRP A 135 -2.56 0.20 -8.28
CA TRP A 135 -2.99 -1.16 -8.59
C TRP A 135 -2.39 -1.70 -9.88
N HIS A 136 -2.11 -0.83 -10.87
CA HIS A 136 -1.41 -1.27 -12.09
C HIS A 136 0.02 -1.66 -11.76
N THR A 137 0.73 -0.83 -10.98
CA THR A 137 2.08 -1.15 -10.50
C THR A 137 2.12 -2.47 -9.72
N PHE A 138 1.14 -2.68 -8.83
CA PHE A 138 1.02 -3.94 -8.10
C PHE A 138 0.76 -5.13 -9.03
N CYS A 139 -0.14 -4.99 -10.00
CA CYS A 139 -0.46 -6.05 -10.97
C CYS A 139 0.74 -6.36 -11.88
N ASP A 140 1.52 -5.35 -12.28
CA ASP A 140 2.73 -5.55 -13.07
C ASP A 140 3.79 -6.32 -12.28
N TRP A 141 4.01 -5.94 -11.01
CA TRP A 141 4.87 -6.71 -10.12
C TRP A 141 4.40 -8.17 -9.94
N VAL A 142 3.10 -8.40 -9.82
CA VAL A 142 2.56 -9.77 -9.70
C VAL A 142 2.88 -10.63 -10.92
N LYS A 143 2.88 -10.05 -12.13
CA LYS A 143 3.25 -10.77 -13.37
C LYS A 143 4.71 -11.22 -13.38
N GLU A 144 5.61 -10.46 -12.72
CA GLU A 144 7.04 -10.79 -12.63
C GLU A 144 7.34 -11.96 -11.68
N LEU A 145 6.36 -12.39 -10.87
CA LEU A 145 6.56 -13.53 -9.99
C LEU A 145 6.78 -14.83 -10.76
N PRO A 146 7.61 -15.75 -10.25
CA PRO A 146 7.96 -16.99 -10.95
C PRO A 146 6.75 -17.75 -11.47
N TYR A 147 6.70 -17.99 -12.77
CA TYR A 147 5.63 -18.72 -13.48
C TYR A 147 4.22 -18.12 -13.38
N PHE A 148 4.04 -16.92 -12.81
CA PHE A 148 2.72 -16.36 -12.61
C PHE A 148 2.04 -16.04 -13.95
N GLU A 149 2.71 -15.32 -14.83
CA GLU A 149 2.20 -14.97 -16.16
C GLU A 149 1.89 -16.21 -17.00
N GLU A 150 2.82 -17.17 -17.02
CA GLU A 150 2.69 -18.39 -17.83
C GLU A 150 1.51 -19.28 -17.37
N LEU A 151 1.21 -19.30 -16.09
CA LEU A 151 0.23 -20.22 -15.51
C LEU A 151 -1.18 -19.61 -15.38
N PHE A 152 -1.26 -18.30 -15.17
CA PHE A 152 -2.51 -17.67 -14.73
C PHE A 152 -2.97 -16.50 -15.60
N ILE A 153 -2.13 -15.96 -16.47
CA ILE A 153 -2.54 -14.93 -17.42
C ILE A 153 -2.84 -15.63 -18.75
N ASP A 154 -4.09 -15.57 -19.18
CA ASP A 154 -4.46 -16.07 -20.52
C ASP A 154 -3.75 -15.20 -21.56
N ASN A 155 -2.95 -15.84 -22.40
CA ASN A 155 -2.45 -15.20 -23.62
C ASN A 155 -3.69 -15.02 -24.53
N GLU A 156 -4.27 -13.82 -24.52
CA GLU A 156 -5.22 -13.38 -25.54
C GLU A 156 -4.57 -13.30 -26.91
#